data_12c486d5c872afa752c74919d119c24c
#
_entry.id   12c486d5c872afa752c74919d119c24c
#
_cell.length_a   1.000
_cell.length_b   1.000
_cell.length_c   1.000
_cell.angle_alpha   90.00
_cell.angle_beta   90.00
_cell.angle_gamma   90.00
#
_symmetry.space_group_name_H-M   'P 1'
#
loop_
_entity.id
_entity.type
_entity.pdbx_description
1 polymer ?
#
loop_
_entity_poly.entity_id
_entity_poly.type
_entity_poly.pdbx_seq_one_letter_code
_entity_poly.pdbx_strand_id
1 'polypeptide(L)'
;GFSNKGKKLGLDDSRNFLFREFLEFVECLEPEVFVIENVRGILTTSNGWFRDQIIHKINDLGYYVNYGILNSRDFGVPQSRERAFFICSKSKMMRLPKETTSKHRTVRDAIEDLAYLNSGEGDEISNYVTEPLSSYQRYMRKDSKHLFNHKASNHKQIAIEKLKMIPPEKGKEYLPKDMLGKQLFKSTWGRLKWDEPSPTIDTRFDAASNGTNNHPFLHRAITPREAARLQSFDDRFIFLGAKVHIRKQIGNAVPPLLAKAIADQISKEYLVIEEE
;
A
#
# COMPACT_ATOMS: atom_id res chain seq x y z
N GLY A 1 16.48 6.47 -4.19
CA GLY A 1 15.52 6.13 -3.15
C GLY A 1 15.67 4.71 -2.66
N PHE A 2 15.13 4.41 -1.53
CA PHE A 2 15.27 3.11 -0.80
C PHE A 2 14.47 1.95 -1.43
N SER A 3 13.70 2.18 -2.49
CA SER A 3 12.87 1.15 -3.12
C SER A 3 13.71 0.11 -3.86
N ASN A 4 13.41 -1.18 -3.68
CA ASN A 4 14.04 -2.30 -4.39
C ASN A 4 13.83 -2.24 -5.92
N LYS A 5 12.82 -1.51 -6.41
CA LYS A 5 12.54 -1.27 -7.83
C LYS A 5 13.21 -0.01 -8.38
N GLY A 6 13.89 0.78 -7.53
CA GLY A 6 14.59 2.02 -7.91
C GLY A 6 16.02 1.80 -8.44
N LYS A 7 16.68 2.90 -8.83
CA LYS A 7 18.07 2.89 -9.35
C LYS A 7 19.14 2.57 -8.28
N LYS A 8 18.75 2.39 -7.00
CA LYS A 8 19.64 2.08 -5.85
C LYS A 8 20.86 3.01 -5.73
N LEU A 9 20.65 4.29 -5.93
CA LEU A 9 21.72 5.30 -5.91
C LEU A 9 22.32 5.55 -4.50
N GLY A 10 21.75 4.95 -3.45
CA GLY A 10 22.27 5.09 -2.09
C GLY A 10 22.42 6.54 -1.66
N LEU A 11 23.61 6.94 -1.27
CA LEU A 11 23.95 8.30 -0.82
C LEU A 11 23.83 9.37 -1.91
N ASP A 12 23.87 8.99 -3.19
CA ASP A 12 23.77 9.93 -4.32
C ASP A 12 22.32 10.31 -4.69
N ASP A 13 21.31 9.75 -4.01
CA ASP A 13 19.91 10.09 -4.26
C ASP A 13 19.44 11.14 -3.24
N SER A 14 19.29 12.39 -3.68
CA SER A 14 18.85 13.51 -2.84
C SER A 14 17.53 13.26 -2.12
N ARG A 15 16.64 12.44 -2.70
CA ARG A 15 15.36 12.07 -2.09
C ARG A 15 15.53 11.25 -0.80
N ASN A 16 16.68 10.62 -0.60
CA ASN A 16 16.97 9.87 0.61
C ASN A 16 17.21 10.78 1.83
N PHE A 17 17.40 12.07 1.60
CA PHE A 17 17.62 13.08 2.62
C PHE A 17 16.37 13.88 2.99
N LEU A 18 15.21 13.62 2.36
CA LEU A 18 13.95 14.31 2.67
C LEU A 18 13.49 14.16 4.13
N PHE A 19 14.01 13.16 4.85
CA PHE A 19 13.76 13.06 6.29
C PHE A 19 14.31 14.27 7.07
N ARG A 20 15.33 14.96 6.55
CA ARG A 20 15.90 16.16 7.18
C ARG A 20 14.89 17.30 7.17
N GLU A 21 14.29 17.56 6.01
CA GLU A 21 13.22 18.56 5.85
C GLU A 21 12.05 18.29 6.81
N PHE A 22 11.67 17.00 6.92
CA PHE A 22 10.62 16.59 7.87
C PHE A 22 11.02 16.89 9.32
N LEU A 23 12.26 16.62 9.71
CA LEU A 23 12.75 16.88 11.07
C LEU A 23 12.87 18.38 11.37
N GLU A 24 13.11 19.25 10.39
CA GLU A 24 13.02 20.70 10.54
C GLU A 24 11.60 21.15 10.93
N PHE A 25 10.55 20.54 10.34
CA PHE A 25 9.18 20.75 10.78
C PHE A 25 8.93 20.24 12.19
N VAL A 26 9.49 19.09 12.56
CA VAL A 26 9.38 18.56 13.93
C VAL A 26 10.03 19.53 14.93
N GLU A 27 11.21 20.06 14.63
CA GLU A 27 11.90 21.06 15.47
C GLU A 27 11.07 22.33 15.65
N CYS A 28 10.44 22.82 14.58
CA CYS A 28 9.62 24.03 14.61
C CYS A 28 8.26 23.84 15.34
N LEU A 29 7.61 22.67 15.15
CA LEU A 29 6.28 22.40 15.69
C LEU A 29 6.30 21.75 17.08
N GLU A 30 7.42 21.16 17.44
CA GLU A 30 7.64 20.47 18.72
C GLU A 30 6.51 19.51 19.15
N PRO A 31 6.01 18.61 18.26
CA PRO A 31 4.90 17.74 18.61
C PRO A 31 5.28 16.78 19.75
N GLU A 32 4.31 16.40 20.59
CA GLU A 32 4.54 15.41 21.66
C GLU A 32 4.88 14.02 21.10
N VAL A 33 4.26 13.66 19.98
CA VAL A 33 4.46 12.38 19.27
C VAL A 33 4.46 12.61 17.78
N PHE A 34 5.37 11.95 17.07
CA PHE A 34 5.32 11.88 15.61
C PHE A 34 5.72 10.50 15.10
N VAL A 35 5.34 10.20 13.86
CA VAL A 35 5.61 8.92 13.21
C VAL A 35 6.26 9.16 11.86
N ILE A 36 7.36 8.45 11.57
CA ILE A 36 7.96 8.40 10.23
C ILE A 36 7.65 7.03 9.63
N GLU A 37 7.07 7.01 8.42
CA GLU A 37 6.93 5.81 7.60
C GLU A 37 7.88 5.86 6.42
N ASN A 38 8.47 4.71 6.09
CA ASN A 38 9.27 4.57 4.87
C ASN A 38 9.28 3.11 4.39
N VAL A 39 9.80 2.88 3.19
CA VAL A 39 10.05 1.52 2.71
C VAL A 39 11.12 0.84 3.59
N ARG A 40 11.00 -0.49 3.78
CA ARG A 40 11.89 -1.26 4.67
C ARG A 40 13.38 -1.06 4.38
N GLY A 41 13.73 -0.75 3.12
CA GLY A 41 15.11 -0.52 2.69
C GLY A 41 15.82 0.61 3.43
N ILE A 42 15.10 1.56 4.04
CA ILE A 42 15.72 2.64 4.82
C ILE A 42 16.53 2.11 6.01
N LEU A 43 16.15 0.96 6.57
CA LEU A 43 16.82 0.35 7.72
C LEU A 43 18.14 -0.33 7.37
N THR A 44 18.33 -0.75 6.11
CA THR A 44 19.46 -1.59 5.69
C THR A 44 20.33 -0.99 4.59
N THR A 45 19.83 0.00 3.85
CA THR A 45 20.60 0.65 2.77
C THR A 45 21.85 1.31 3.35
N SER A 46 22.97 1.18 2.64
CA SER A 46 24.28 1.69 3.08
C SER A 46 24.67 1.21 4.48
N ASN A 47 24.49 -0.10 4.74
CA ASN A 47 24.78 -0.75 6.03
C ASN A 47 24.04 -0.13 7.22
N GLY A 48 22.83 0.43 7.00
CA GLY A 48 22.02 1.06 8.04
C GLY A 48 22.33 2.53 8.30
N TRP A 49 23.24 3.14 7.57
CA TRP A 49 23.65 4.53 7.76
C TRP A 49 22.45 5.51 7.84
N PHE A 50 21.46 5.37 6.94
CA PHE A 50 20.28 6.25 6.96
C PHE A 50 19.43 6.08 8.22
N ARG A 51 19.24 4.84 8.68
CA ARG A 51 18.58 4.55 9.96
C ARG A 51 19.31 5.25 11.11
N ASP A 52 20.62 5.11 11.17
CA ASP A 52 21.43 5.65 12.28
C ASP A 52 21.42 7.18 12.26
N GLN A 53 21.46 7.81 11.07
CA GLN A 53 21.32 9.27 10.94
C GLN A 53 19.94 9.78 11.38
N ILE A 54 18.86 9.05 11.06
CA ILE A 54 17.50 9.40 11.48
C ILE A 54 17.41 9.32 13.01
N ILE A 55 17.86 8.21 13.61
CA ILE A 55 17.84 8.02 15.07
C ILE A 55 18.64 9.09 15.79
N HIS A 56 19.86 9.38 15.32
CA HIS A 56 20.72 10.41 15.92
C HIS A 56 20.02 11.78 15.93
N LYS A 57 19.52 12.22 14.77
CA LYS A 57 18.81 13.49 14.69
C LYS A 57 17.55 13.57 15.55
N ILE A 58 16.78 12.48 15.66
CA ILE A 58 15.60 12.40 16.53
C ILE A 58 16.00 12.54 17.99
N ASN A 59 17.08 11.86 18.41
CA ASN A 59 17.60 11.96 19.78
C ASN A 59 18.14 13.36 20.08
N ASP A 60 18.83 14.02 19.13
CA ASP A 60 19.32 15.40 19.27
C ASP A 60 18.17 16.39 19.49
N LEU A 61 16.98 16.12 18.94
CA LEU A 61 15.75 16.89 19.16
C LEU A 61 15.04 16.56 20.49
N GLY A 62 15.61 15.68 21.31
CA GLY A 62 15.07 15.32 22.62
C GLY A 62 13.94 14.27 22.60
N TYR A 63 13.79 13.50 21.51
CA TYR A 63 12.77 12.47 21.43
C TYR A 63 13.34 11.07 21.67
N TYR A 64 12.59 10.25 22.37
CA TYR A 64 12.77 8.80 22.39
C TYR A 64 12.24 8.22 21.06
N VAL A 65 12.94 7.24 20.48
CA VAL A 65 12.55 6.62 19.22
C VAL A 65 12.56 5.10 19.32
N ASN A 66 11.43 4.47 18.95
CA ASN A 66 11.36 3.03 18.69
C ASN A 66 11.02 2.81 17.21
N TYR A 67 11.64 1.81 16.59
CA TYR A 67 11.45 1.56 15.18
C TYR A 67 11.40 0.05 14.85
N GLY A 68 10.77 -0.28 13.74
CA GLY A 68 10.71 -1.65 13.25
C GLY A 68 9.96 -1.76 11.93
N ILE A 69 9.82 -2.99 11.45
CA ILE A 69 9.06 -3.31 10.24
C ILE A 69 7.69 -3.84 10.66
N LEU A 70 6.64 -3.26 10.09
CA LEU A 70 5.27 -3.75 10.20
C LEU A 70 4.81 -4.25 8.83
N ASN A 71 4.11 -5.38 8.80
CA ASN A 71 3.45 -5.89 7.61
C ASN A 71 1.95 -5.64 7.73
N SER A 72 1.38 -4.91 6.76
CA SER A 72 -0.04 -4.50 6.81
C SER A 72 -1.03 -5.67 6.90
N ARG A 73 -0.70 -6.85 6.36
CA ARG A 73 -1.56 -8.04 6.45
C ARG A 73 -1.84 -8.47 7.89
N ASP A 74 -0.89 -8.24 8.80
CA ASP A 74 -0.98 -8.64 10.20
C ASP A 74 -1.92 -7.71 10.99
N PHE A 75 -2.38 -6.63 10.34
CA PHE A 75 -3.34 -5.63 10.86
C PHE A 75 -4.68 -5.65 10.11
N GLY A 76 -5.02 -6.78 9.48
CA GLY A 76 -6.30 -6.98 8.80
C GLY A 76 -6.42 -6.30 7.43
N VAL A 77 -5.32 -5.83 6.84
CA VAL A 77 -5.27 -5.34 5.46
C VAL A 77 -5.12 -6.54 4.51
N PRO A 78 -5.89 -6.66 3.43
CA PRO A 78 -5.75 -7.75 2.45
C PRO A 78 -4.55 -7.57 1.51
N GLN A 79 -3.42 -7.12 2.07
CA GLN A 79 -2.19 -6.85 1.33
C GLN A 79 -0.95 -7.11 2.19
N SER A 80 0.02 -7.81 1.64
CA SER A 80 1.35 -7.94 2.20
C SER A 80 2.20 -6.73 1.80
N ARG A 81 2.33 -5.77 2.74
CA ARG A 81 3.08 -4.52 2.56
C ARG A 81 3.94 -4.26 3.79
N GLU A 82 5.24 -4.49 3.64
CA GLU A 82 6.21 -4.21 4.69
C GLU A 82 6.71 -2.78 4.60
N ARG A 83 6.65 -2.07 5.74
CA ARG A 83 7.15 -0.71 5.89
C ARG A 83 7.92 -0.56 7.19
N ALA A 84 8.93 0.28 7.16
CA ALA A 84 9.63 0.73 8.36
C ALA A 84 8.83 1.87 9.00
N PHE A 85 8.62 1.77 10.31
CA PHE A 85 8.01 2.80 11.12
C PHE A 85 8.97 3.21 12.22
N PHE A 86 9.03 4.53 12.49
CA PHE A 86 9.69 5.10 13.64
C PHE A 86 8.60 5.83 14.43
N ILE A 87 8.36 5.42 15.68
CA ILE A 87 7.44 6.10 16.61
C ILE A 87 8.30 6.88 17.58
N CYS A 88 8.10 8.18 17.63
CA CYS A 88 8.91 9.13 18.37
C CYS A 88 8.06 9.90 19.37
N SER A 89 8.53 10.04 20.62
CA SER A 89 7.81 10.72 21.69
C SER A 89 8.77 11.50 22.57
N LYS A 90 8.35 12.66 23.10
CA LYS A 90 9.12 13.44 24.08
C LYS A 90 9.17 12.80 25.46
N SER A 91 8.14 12.07 25.85
CA SER A 91 7.97 11.58 27.21
C SER A 91 8.65 10.23 27.48
N LYS A 92 8.50 9.26 26.59
CA LYS A 92 9.05 7.90 26.75
C LYS A 92 9.18 7.15 25.43
N MET A 93 9.91 6.03 25.44
CA MET A 93 9.98 5.11 24.31
C MET A 93 8.66 4.34 24.18
N MET A 94 7.90 4.61 23.11
CA MET A 94 6.63 3.94 22.82
C MET A 94 6.85 2.62 22.06
N ARG A 95 5.99 1.63 22.29
CA ARG A 95 6.07 0.33 21.63
C ARG A 95 5.41 0.38 20.26
N LEU A 96 5.91 -0.42 19.32
CA LEU A 96 5.19 -0.71 18.08
C LEU A 96 3.92 -1.52 18.38
N PRO A 97 2.83 -1.37 17.57
CA PRO A 97 1.62 -2.15 17.76
C PRO A 97 1.90 -3.63 17.55
N LYS A 98 1.22 -4.47 18.34
CA LYS A 98 1.17 -5.92 18.13
C LYS A 98 0.20 -6.25 17.00
N GLU A 99 0.42 -7.37 16.33
CA GLU A 99 -0.49 -7.91 15.33
C GLU A 99 -1.92 -8.01 15.86
N THR A 100 -2.89 -7.58 15.05
CA THR A 100 -4.31 -7.59 15.43
C THR A 100 -5.06 -8.80 14.91
N THR A 101 -4.45 -9.58 14.01
CA THR A 101 -5.05 -10.78 13.44
C THR A 101 -3.99 -11.83 13.07
N SER A 102 -4.32 -13.09 13.33
CA SER A 102 -3.55 -14.25 12.85
C SER A 102 -4.10 -14.82 11.55
N LYS A 103 -5.37 -14.51 11.21
CA LYS A 103 -6.00 -14.91 9.94
C LYS A 103 -5.94 -13.75 8.96
N HIS A 104 -5.10 -13.86 7.93
CA HIS A 104 -4.94 -12.82 6.93
C HIS A 104 -6.15 -12.76 5.99
N ARG A 105 -6.58 -11.55 5.67
CA ARG A 105 -7.59 -11.29 4.63
C ARG A 105 -6.97 -11.46 3.26
N THR A 106 -7.79 -11.92 2.32
CA THR A 106 -7.39 -12.26 0.96
C THR A 106 -7.88 -11.23 -0.06
N VAL A 107 -7.38 -11.33 -1.29
CA VAL A 107 -7.89 -10.56 -2.43
C VAL A 107 -9.40 -10.81 -2.61
N ARG A 108 -9.83 -12.07 -2.46
CA ARG A 108 -11.25 -12.47 -2.53
C ARG A 108 -12.10 -11.71 -1.52
N ASP A 109 -11.66 -11.68 -0.28
CA ASP A 109 -12.35 -10.94 0.78
C ASP A 109 -12.55 -9.46 0.43
N ALA A 110 -11.63 -8.88 -0.36
CA ALA A 110 -11.63 -7.45 -0.63
C ALA A 110 -12.42 -7.03 -1.88
N ILE A 111 -12.32 -7.79 -2.98
CA ILE A 111 -12.75 -7.28 -4.30
C ILE A 111 -13.62 -8.24 -5.11
N GLU A 112 -14.05 -9.41 -4.59
CA GLU A 112 -14.83 -10.37 -5.36
C GLU A 112 -16.17 -9.77 -5.84
N ASP A 113 -16.80 -8.93 -5.03
CA ASP A 113 -18.03 -8.21 -5.36
C ASP A 113 -17.87 -7.11 -6.42
N LEU A 114 -16.63 -6.79 -6.82
CA LEU A 114 -16.30 -5.81 -7.86
C LEU A 114 -15.84 -6.47 -9.18
N ALA A 115 -15.88 -7.79 -9.28
CA ALA A 115 -15.28 -8.57 -10.35
C ALA A 115 -16.16 -8.70 -11.59
N TYR A 116 -16.75 -7.62 -12.11
CA TYR A 116 -17.66 -7.64 -13.25
C TYR A 116 -17.25 -6.74 -14.43
N LEU A 117 -16.30 -5.83 -14.28
CA LEU A 117 -15.88 -4.90 -15.34
C LEU A 117 -14.80 -5.52 -16.24
N ASN A 118 -14.93 -5.33 -17.54
CA ASN A 118 -13.87 -5.57 -18.51
C ASN A 118 -12.94 -4.36 -18.66
N SER A 119 -11.90 -4.49 -19.49
CA SER A 119 -10.98 -3.39 -19.81
C SER A 119 -11.72 -2.20 -20.42
N GLY A 120 -11.54 -1.02 -19.86
CA GLY A 120 -12.17 0.23 -20.33
C GLY A 120 -13.57 0.49 -19.81
N GLU A 121 -14.19 -0.47 -19.11
CA GLU A 121 -15.55 -0.32 -18.56
C GLU A 121 -15.57 0.37 -17.20
N GLY A 122 -16.77 0.74 -16.75
CA GLY A 122 -17.05 1.38 -15.48
C GLY A 122 -16.99 2.89 -15.52
N ASP A 123 -17.40 3.50 -14.42
CA ASP A 123 -17.52 4.95 -14.25
C ASP A 123 -16.84 5.43 -12.98
N GLU A 124 -16.62 6.74 -12.88
CA GLU A 124 -16.05 7.35 -11.65
C GLU A 124 -17.04 7.28 -10.48
N ILE A 125 -18.34 7.26 -10.76
CA ILE A 125 -19.44 7.10 -9.80
C ILE A 125 -20.43 6.10 -10.40
N SER A 126 -20.79 5.06 -9.66
CA SER A 126 -21.79 4.07 -10.07
C SER A 126 -22.54 3.52 -8.86
N ASN A 127 -23.57 2.70 -9.12
CA ASN A 127 -24.22 1.92 -8.08
C ASN A 127 -23.49 0.59 -7.88
N TYR A 128 -23.68 -0.02 -6.71
CA TYR A 128 -23.27 -1.41 -6.50
C TYR A 128 -24.12 -2.36 -7.35
N VAL A 129 -23.48 -3.26 -8.05
CA VAL A 129 -24.16 -4.24 -8.93
C VAL A 129 -24.45 -5.55 -8.19
N THR A 130 -23.63 -5.88 -7.18
CA THR A 130 -23.73 -7.13 -6.43
C THR A 130 -23.79 -6.83 -4.93
N GLU A 131 -24.36 -7.75 -4.15
CA GLU A 131 -24.29 -7.72 -2.70
C GLU A 131 -22.85 -8.03 -2.20
N PRO A 132 -22.48 -7.55 -0.99
CA PRO A 132 -21.17 -7.86 -0.42
C PRO A 132 -21.09 -9.35 -0.03
N LEU A 133 -20.07 -10.05 -0.52
CA LEU A 133 -19.87 -11.49 -0.35
C LEU A 133 -19.05 -11.85 0.90
N SER A 134 -18.37 -10.87 1.50
CA SER A 134 -17.55 -11.05 2.71
C SER A 134 -17.88 -10.03 3.81
N SER A 135 -17.46 -10.31 5.05
CA SER A 135 -17.55 -9.34 6.14
C SER A 135 -16.70 -8.09 5.89
N TYR A 136 -15.57 -8.26 5.20
CA TYR A 136 -14.72 -7.14 4.82
C TYR A 136 -15.38 -6.23 3.78
N GLN A 137 -16.00 -6.78 2.76
CA GLN A 137 -16.75 -6.00 1.77
C GLN A 137 -17.91 -5.24 2.42
N ARG A 138 -18.66 -5.86 3.35
CA ARG A 138 -19.68 -5.17 4.14
C ARG A 138 -19.10 -3.99 4.94
N TYR A 139 -17.95 -4.19 5.57
CA TYR A 139 -17.25 -3.13 6.30
C TYR A 139 -16.77 -2.00 5.35
N MET A 140 -16.23 -2.32 4.18
CA MET A 140 -15.79 -1.32 3.20
C MET A 140 -16.94 -0.49 2.65
N ARG A 141 -18.11 -1.09 2.44
CA ARG A 141 -19.33 -0.42 1.93
C ARG A 141 -20.11 0.35 2.98
N LYS A 142 -19.78 0.18 4.27
CA LYS A 142 -20.52 0.81 5.36
C LYS A 142 -20.70 2.31 5.10
N ASP A 143 -21.95 2.78 5.14
CA ASP A 143 -22.34 4.17 4.94
C ASP A 143 -22.00 4.77 3.56
N SER A 144 -21.63 3.94 2.57
CA SER A 144 -21.44 4.39 1.19
C SER A 144 -22.65 4.04 0.32
N LYS A 145 -23.31 5.08 -0.20
CA LYS A 145 -24.48 4.91 -1.08
C LYS A 145 -24.09 4.57 -2.52
N HIS A 146 -22.90 4.98 -2.94
CA HIS A 146 -22.40 4.83 -4.30
C HIS A 146 -21.00 4.21 -4.28
N LEU A 147 -20.63 3.61 -5.41
CA LEU A 147 -19.30 3.09 -5.67
C LEU A 147 -18.50 4.14 -6.46
N PHE A 148 -17.39 4.61 -5.89
CA PHE A 148 -16.53 5.63 -6.48
C PHE A 148 -15.23 5.02 -7.00
N ASN A 149 -14.67 5.61 -8.08
CA ASN A 149 -13.38 5.25 -8.67
C ASN A 149 -13.30 3.78 -9.16
N HIS A 150 -14.44 3.16 -9.53
CA HIS A 150 -14.48 1.82 -10.07
C HIS A 150 -14.57 1.85 -11.60
N LYS A 151 -13.52 2.39 -12.22
CA LYS A 151 -13.35 2.50 -13.68
C LYS A 151 -12.08 1.79 -14.11
N ALA A 152 -12.22 0.78 -14.94
CA ALA A 152 -11.09 0.01 -15.44
C ALA A 152 -10.25 0.83 -16.43
N SER A 153 -8.95 0.63 -16.41
CA SER A 153 -8.06 1.20 -17.43
C SER A 153 -8.37 0.58 -18.79
N ASN A 154 -8.42 1.43 -19.81
CA ASN A 154 -8.55 0.97 -21.19
C ASN A 154 -7.18 0.47 -21.68
N HIS A 155 -7.00 -0.84 -21.71
CA HIS A 155 -5.79 -1.49 -22.18
C HIS A 155 -5.78 -1.63 -23.71
N LYS A 156 -4.59 -1.49 -24.31
CA LYS A 156 -4.41 -1.80 -25.73
C LYS A 156 -4.73 -3.27 -26.00
N GLN A 157 -5.25 -3.55 -27.19
CA GLN A 157 -5.66 -4.90 -27.60
C GLN A 157 -4.56 -5.95 -27.38
N ILE A 158 -3.32 -5.64 -27.69
CA ILE A 158 -2.17 -6.52 -27.47
C ILE A 158 -1.98 -6.88 -25.96
N ALA A 159 -2.31 -5.99 -25.04
CA ALA A 159 -2.22 -6.28 -23.61
C ALA A 159 -3.36 -7.21 -23.16
N ILE A 160 -4.55 -7.04 -23.71
CA ILE A 160 -5.71 -7.92 -23.46
C ILE A 160 -5.41 -9.33 -23.98
N GLU A 161 -4.85 -9.45 -25.19
CA GLU A 161 -4.44 -10.73 -25.79
C GLU A 161 -3.40 -11.46 -24.94
N LYS A 162 -2.37 -10.74 -24.46
CA LYS A 162 -1.41 -11.31 -23.52
C LYS A 162 -2.08 -11.81 -22.23
N LEU A 163 -2.99 -11.03 -21.66
CA LEU A 163 -3.72 -11.46 -20.46
C LEU A 163 -4.61 -12.68 -20.71
N LYS A 164 -5.20 -12.83 -21.91
CA LYS A 164 -5.97 -14.03 -22.29
C LYS A 164 -5.11 -15.30 -22.33
N MET A 165 -3.82 -15.18 -22.65
CA MET A 165 -2.88 -16.31 -22.66
C MET A 165 -2.43 -16.72 -21.25
N ILE A 166 -2.53 -15.79 -20.28
CA ILE A 166 -2.14 -16.05 -18.90
C ILE A 166 -3.33 -16.66 -18.14
N PRO A 167 -3.25 -17.91 -17.68
CA PRO A 167 -4.33 -18.50 -16.89
C PRO A 167 -4.63 -17.71 -15.61
N PRO A 168 -5.80 -17.91 -14.98
CA PRO A 168 -6.12 -17.32 -13.68
C PRO A 168 -4.99 -17.54 -12.66
N GLU A 169 -4.67 -16.48 -11.91
CA GLU A 169 -3.69 -16.47 -10.81
C GLU A 169 -2.23 -16.79 -11.23
N LYS A 170 -1.92 -16.81 -12.52
CA LYS A 170 -0.58 -17.06 -13.08
C LYS A 170 0.08 -15.76 -13.55
N GLY A 171 1.23 -15.86 -14.16
CA GLY A 171 2.02 -14.73 -14.63
C GLY A 171 2.66 -14.94 -15.99
N LYS A 172 3.66 -14.11 -16.28
CA LYS A 172 4.31 -14.03 -17.61
C LYS A 172 4.98 -15.32 -18.09
N GLU A 173 5.20 -16.29 -17.23
CA GLU A 173 5.75 -17.61 -17.57
C GLU A 173 4.89 -18.38 -18.57
N TYR A 174 3.65 -17.96 -18.76
CA TYR A 174 2.72 -18.50 -19.76
C TYR A 174 2.73 -17.72 -21.08
N LEU A 175 3.51 -16.63 -21.17
CA LEU A 175 3.62 -15.86 -22.41
C LEU A 175 4.74 -16.44 -23.30
N PRO A 176 4.54 -16.49 -24.62
CA PRO A 176 5.58 -16.78 -25.59
C PRO A 176 6.79 -15.84 -25.44
N LYS A 177 8.00 -16.33 -25.68
CA LYS A 177 9.24 -15.57 -25.48
C LYS A 177 9.29 -14.27 -26.28
N ASP A 178 8.78 -14.26 -27.49
CA ASP A 178 8.68 -13.10 -28.39
C ASP A 178 7.71 -12.02 -27.87
N MET A 179 6.74 -12.42 -27.04
CA MET A 179 5.79 -11.50 -26.40
C MET A 179 6.28 -10.93 -25.05
N LEU A 180 7.32 -11.47 -24.45
CA LEU A 180 7.79 -11.02 -23.13
C LEU A 180 8.37 -9.59 -23.13
N GLY A 181 8.95 -9.14 -24.24
CA GLY A 181 9.64 -7.84 -24.33
C GLY A 181 10.87 -7.75 -23.42
N LYS A 182 11.42 -6.55 -23.25
CA LYS A 182 12.61 -6.28 -22.40
C LYS A 182 12.28 -6.14 -20.91
N GLN A 183 11.48 -7.03 -20.36
CA GLN A 183 11.01 -6.89 -18.97
C GLN A 183 11.93 -7.64 -17.99
N LEU A 184 12.60 -6.89 -17.11
CA LEU A 184 13.59 -7.40 -16.15
C LEU A 184 12.99 -8.10 -14.93
N PHE A 185 11.77 -7.73 -14.51
CA PHE A 185 11.18 -8.24 -13.26
C PHE A 185 10.34 -9.50 -13.48
N LYS A 186 10.52 -10.49 -12.60
CA LYS A 186 9.74 -11.76 -12.63
C LYS A 186 8.24 -11.55 -12.45
N SER A 187 7.83 -10.54 -11.68
CA SER A 187 6.43 -10.27 -11.33
C SER A 187 5.61 -9.57 -12.40
N THR A 188 6.21 -9.15 -13.54
CA THR A 188 5.47 -8.47 -14.61
C THR A 188 4.40 -9.36 -15.21
N TRP A 189 3.26 -8.78 -15.61
CA TRP A 189 2.09 -9.49 -16.13
C TRP A 189 1.41 -10.46 -15.14
N GLY A 190 1.82 -10.44 -13.85
CA GLY A 190 1.27 -11.32 -12.83
C GLY A 190 -0.19 -10.99 -12.54
N ARG A 191 -1.00 -12.04 -12.34
CA ARG A 191 -2.35 -11.94 -11.80
C ARG A 191 -2.32 -12.06 -10.28
N LEU A 192 -3.19 -11.33 -9.61
CA LEU A 192 -3.46 -11.53 -8.19
C LEU A 192 -4.02 -12.94 -7.96
N LYS A 193 -3.88 -13.45 -6.75
CA LYS A 193 -4.44 -14.73 -6.33
C LYS A 193 -5.60 -14.48 -5.39
N TRP A 194 -6.72 -15.16 -5.61
CA TRP A 194 -7.93 -14.95 -4.84
C TRP A 194 -7.77 -15.22 -3.36
N ASP A 195 -7.12 -16.30 -3.01
CA ASP A 195 -7.07 -16.83 -1.64
C ASP A 195 -5.78 -16.47 -0.89
N GLU A 196 -5.03 -15.47 -1.41
CA GLU A 196 -3.85 -14.89 -0.78
C GLU A 196 -4.03 -13.37 -0.55
N PRO A 197 -3.34 -12.76 0.42
CA PRO A 197 -3.18 -11.31 0.46
C PRO A 197 -2.50 -10.81 -0.82
N SER A 198 -2.90 -9.65 -1.33
CA SER A 198 -2.24 -9.07 -2.50
C SER A 198 -0.76 -8.75 -2.19
N PRO A 199 0.14 -8.79 -3.18
CA PRO A 199 1.43 -8.12 -3.07
C PRO A 199 1.25 -6.62 -2.85
N THR A 200 2.35 -5.93 -2.52
CA THR A 200 2.34 -4.47 -2.35
C THR A 200 1.79 -3.75 -3.59
N ILE A 201 0.68 -3.05 -3.43
CA ILE A 201 0.10 -2.16 -4.43
C ILE A 201 1.02 -0.95 -4.60
N ASP A 202 1.52 -0.75 -5.81
CA ASP A 202 2.41 0.36 -6.16
C ASP A 202 1.68 1.47 -6.94
N THR A 203 2.37 2.54 -7.30
CA THR A 203 1.80 3.70 -8.00
C THR A 203 1.50 3.47 -9.48
N ARG A 204 1.66 2.23 -9.99
CA ARG A 204 1.40 1.83 -11.37
C ARG A 204 0.55 0.56 -11.46
N PHE A 205 -0.27 0.31 -10.46
CA PHE A 205 -1.11 -0.88 -10.36
C PHE A 205 -2.10 -1.04 -11.52
N ASP A 206 -2.41 0.03 -12.24
CA ASP A 206 -3.33 0.04 -13.38
C ASP A 206 -2.67 -0.33 -14.72
N ALA A 207 -1.38 -0.62 -14.75
CA ALA A 207 -0.66 -1.04 -15.94
C ALA A 207 -0.49 -2.57 -15.96
N ALA A 208 -1.12 -3.25 -16.90
CA ALA A 208 -1.12 -4.71 -17.02
C ALA A 208 0.29 -5.34 -17.03
N SER A 209 1.28 -4.62 -17.55
CA SER A 209 2.67 -5.07 -17.62
C SER A 209 3.49 -4.77 -16.35
N ASN A 210 2.91 -4.13 -15.34
CA ASN A 210 3.65 -3.73 -14.15
C ASN A 210 3.32 -4.60 -12.94
N GLY A 211 4.26 -5.41 -12.51
CA GLY A 211 4.13 -6.23 -11.30
C GLY A 211 2.99 -7.26 -11.38
N THR A 212 2.51 -7.67 -10.19
CA THR A 212 1.40 -8.58 -10.01
C THR A 212 0.16 -7.76 -9.62
N ASN A 213 -0.41 -7.04 -10.60
CA ASN A 213 -1.53 -6.13 -10.39
C ASN A 213 -2.72 -6.43 -11.32
N ASN A 214 -2.68 -7.54 -12.06
CA ASN A 214 -3.81 -7.93 -12.89
C ASN A 214 -4.86 -8.65 -12.05
N HIS A 215 -6.13 -8.42 -12.41
CA HIS A 215 -7.24 -9.10 -11.78
C HIS A 215 -7.06 -10.63 -11.84
N PRO A 216 -7.45 -11.41 -10.83
CA PRO A 216 -7.20 -12.85 -10.78
C PRO A 216 -7.63 -13.62 -12.04
N PHE A 217 -8.77 -13.25 -12.67
CA PHE A 217 -9.24 -13.92 -13.90
C PHE A 217 -9.66 -12.96 -15.03
N LEU A 218 -10.10 -11.74 -14.76
CA LEU A 218 -10.46 -10.77 -15.81
C LEU A 218 -9.21 -10.28 -16.56
N HIS A 219 -9.38 -9.91 -17.82
CA HIS A 219 -8.26 -9.55 -18.71
C HIS A 219 -7.90 -8.06 -18.61
N ARG A 220 -7.65 -7.59 -17.38
CA ARG A 220 -7.28 -6.21 -17.06
C ARG A 220 -6.46 -6.12 -15.78
N ALA A 221 -5.80 -5.00 -15.60
CA ALA A 221 -5.27 -4.61 -14.30
C ALA A 221 -6.42 -4.23 -13.34
N ILE A 222 -6.14 -4.18 -12.04
CA ILE A 222 -7.13 -3.77 -11.05
C ILE A 222 -7.52 -2.31 -11.22
N THR A 223 -8.77 -1.98 -10.83
CA THR A 223 -9.27 -0.61 -10.83
C THR A 223 -8.75 0.18 -9.62
N PRO A 224 -8.87 1.52 -9.61
CA PRO A 224 -8.52 2.30 -8.43
C PRO A 224 -9.31 1.90 -7.18
N ARG A 225 -10.60 1.58 -7.27
CA ARG A 225 -11.40 1.11 -6.13
C ARG A 225 -10.94 -0.26 -5.62
N GLU A 226 -10.67 -1.21 -6.51
CA GLU A 226 -10.09 -2.50 -6.11
C GLU A 226 -8.76 -2.31 -5.38
N ALA A 227 -7.87 -1.48 -5.92
CA ALA A 227 -6.60 -1.15 -5.27
C ALA A 227 -6.78 -0.45 -3.92
N ALA A 228 -7.74 0.46 -3.81
CA ALA A 228 -8.09 1.17 -2.57
C ALA A 228 -8.59 0.20 -1.48
N ARG A 229 -9.45 -0.76 -1.83
CA ARG A 229 -9.91 -1.78 -0.88
C ARG A 229 -8.79 -2.73 -0.46
N LEU A 230 -7.88 -3.10 -1.36
CA LEU A 230 -6.67 -3.85 -1.02
C LEU A 230 -5.73 -3.08 -0.10
N GLN A 231 -5.80 -1.75 -0.11
CA GLN A 231 -5.12 -0.84 0.82
C GLN A 231 -5.95 -0.52 2.07
N SER A 232 -7.14 -1.11 2.24
CA SER A 232 -8.10 -0.87 3.32
C SER A 232 -8.73 0.53 3.39
N PHE A 233 -8.79 1.27 2.29
CA PHE A 233 -9.65 2.45 2.20
C PHE A 233 -11.10 2.02 2.04
N ASP A 234 -12.00 2.55 2.86
CA ASP A 234 -13.43 2.31 2.71
C ASP A 234 -14.00 3.03 1.46
N ASP A 235 -15.21 2.63 1.02
CA ASP A 235 -15.79 3.12 -0.22
C ASP A 235 -16.25 4.58 -0.16
N ARG A 236 -16.41 5.17 1.04
CA ARG A 236 -16.70 6.59 1.22
C ARG A 236 -15.50 7.47 0.87
N PHE A 237 -14.29 6.92 0.91
CA PHE A 237 -13.09 7.67 0.56
C PHE A 237 -13.01 7.83 -0.96
N ILE A 238 -13.17 9.06 -1.44
CA ILE A 238 -13.17 9.42 -2.86
C ILE A 238 -11.79 9.95 -3.24
N PHE A 239 -11.16 9.33 -4.21
CA PHE A 239 -9.89 9.80 -4.77
C PHE A 239 -10.17 10.77 -5.91
N LEU A 240 -9.59 11.98 -5.86
CA LEU A 240 -9.82 13.05 -6.81
C LEU A 240 -8.58 13.35 -7.64
N GLY A 241 -8.81 13.87 -8.85
CA GLY A 241 -7.77 14.31 -9.77
C GLY A 241 -7.52 13.36 -10.95
N ALA A 242 -6.46 13.61 -11.70
CA ALA A 242 -6.09 12.78 -12.85
C ALA A 242 -5.66 11.37 -12.39
N LYS A 243 -5.85 10.36 -13.25
CA LYS A 243 -5.51 8.94 -12.96
C LYS A 243 -4.11 8.76 -12.36
N VAL A 244 -3.12 9.52 -12.83
CA VAL A 244 -1.74 9.44 -12.31
C VAL A 244 -1.66 9.88 -10.84
N HIS A 245 -2.47 10.85 -10.42
CA HIS A 245 -2.52 11.33 -9.04
C HIS A 245 -3.29 10.35 -8.15
N ILE A 246 -4.43 9.83 -8.61
CA ILE A 246 -5.21 8.80 -7.90
C ILE A 246 -4.32 7.58 -7.60
N ARG A 247 -3.56 7.09 -8.59
CA ARG A 247 -2.63 5.97 -8.40
C ARG A 247 -1.55 6.27 -7.36
N LYS A 248 -1.01 7.48 -7.36
CA LYS A 248 -0.01 7.89 -6.37
C LYS A 248 -0.61 8.01 -4.97
N GLN A 249 -1.82 8.55 -4.85
CA GLN A 249 -2.53 8.63 -3.58
C GLN A 249 -2.70 7.23 -2.99
N ILE A 250 -3.20 6.27 -3.76
CA ILE A 250 -3.42 4.89 -3.30
C ILE A 250 -2.09 4.17 -3.04
N GLY A 251 -1.17 4.17 -4.01
CA GLY A 251 0.05 3.37 -3.95
C GLY A 251 1.06 3.83 -2.88
N ASN A 252 1.06 5.13 -2.55
CA ASN A 252 1.97 5.69 -1.54
C ASN A 252 1.36 5.70 -0.13
N ALA A 253 0.09 5.44 0.03
CA ALA A 253 -0.57 5.52 1.32
C ALA A 253 -0.07 4.48 2.33
N VAL A 254 -0.11 4.85 3.60
CA VAL A 254 -0.17 3.90 4.70
C VAL A 254 -1.60 3.34 4.74
N PRO A 255 -1.80 2.01 4.74
CA PRO A 255 -3.14 1.44 4.81
C PRO A 255 -3.89 1.91 6.05
N PRO A 256 -5.15 2.41 5.94
CA PRO A 256 -5.91 2.95 7.07
C PRO A 256 -6.02 2.02 8.28
N LEU A 257 -6.19 0.70 8.09
CA LEU A 257 -6.23 -0.25 9.21
C LEU A 257 -4.88 -0.35 9.94
N LEU A 258 -3.76 -0.29 9.22
CA LEU A 258 -2.44 -0.25 9.86
C LEU A 258 -2.21 1.08 10.58
N ALA A 259 -2.57 2.20 9.94
CA ALA A 259 -2.48 3.53 10.57
C ALA A 259 -3.31 3.59 11.86
N LYS A 260 -4.53 3.02 11.83
CA LYS A 260 -5.37 2.91 13.02
C LYS A 260 -4.69 2.11 14.15
N ALA A 261 -4.08 0.97 13.85
CA ALA A 261 -3.40 0.16 14.87
C ALA A 261 -2.22 0.93 15.50
N ILE A 262 -1.48 1.71 14.72
CA ILE A 262 -0.40 2.59 15.22
C ILE A 262 -0.99 3.69 16.11
N ALA A 263 -2.06 4.35 15.67
CA ALA A 263 -2.72 5.42 16.43
C ALA A 263 -3.33 4.88 17.75
N ASP A 264 -3.98 3.73 17.72
CA ASP A 264 -4.54 3.08 18.93
C ASP A 264 -3.43 2.73 19.93
N GLN A 265 -2.26 2.25 19.46
CA GLN A 265 -1.13 1.94 20.32
C GLN A 265 -0.54 3.21 20.97
N ILE A 266 -0.36 4.28 20.18
CA ILE A 266 0.11 5.58 20.68
C ILE A 266 -0.86 6.15 21.72
N SER A 267 -2.15 6.20 21.39
CA SER A 267 -3.19 6.71 22.28
C SER A 267 -3.22 5.95 23.60
N LYS A 268 -3.16 4.62 23.57
CA LYS A 268 -3.13 3.78 24.77
C LYS A 268 -1.92 4.08 25.66
N GLU A 269 -0.74 4.30 25.09
CA GLU A 269 0.46 4.58 25.86
C GLU A 269 0.52 6.03 26.33
N TYR A 270 -0.07 6.97 25.57
CA TYR A 270 -0.14 8.37 25.93
C TYR A 270 -1.07 8.60 27.13
N LEU A 271 -2.24 7.98 27.14
CA LEU A 271 -3.20 8.09 28.26
C LEU A 271 -2.64 7.56 29.59
N VAL A 272 -1.77 6.55 29.56
CA VAL A 272 -1.09 6.07 30.77
C VAL A 272 -0.11 7.11 31.36
N ILE A 273 0.40 8.04 30.53
CA ILE A 273 1.30 9.11 30.99
C ILE A 273 0.55 10.19 31.76
N GLU A 274 -0.71 10.46 31.38
CA GLU A 274 -1.55 11.49 32.03
C GLU A 274 -2.11 11.04 33.40
N GLU A 275 -2.06 9.72 33.69
CA GLU A 275 -2.53 9.13 34.97
C GLU A 275 -1.39 8.90 36.00
N GLU A 276 -0.11 9.04 35.61
CA GLU A 276 1.08 8.97 36.47
C GLU A 276 1.58 10.38 36.86
#